data_74dd163a5eda22fc3ea0828f4ea08098
#
_entry.id   74dd163a5eda22fc3ea0828f4ea08098
#
_cell.length_a   1.000
_cell.length_b   1.000
_cell.length_c   1.000
_cell.angle_alpha   90.00
_cell.angle_beta   90.00
_cell.angle_gamma   90.00
#
_symmetry.space_group_name_H-M   'P 1'
#
loop_
_entity.id
_entity.type
_entity.pdbx_description
1 polymer ?
#
loop_
_entity_poly.entity_id
_entity_poly.type
_entity_poly.pdbx_seq_one_letter_code
_entity_poly.pdbx_strand_id
1 'polypeptide(L)'
;ICVNDHSTDTSVAVIKEISKSAATTTVTVLNMSFFHGVESAMGAGVDLAIGDFVLEFDSALQDFGGEEIMKVYRKALEGFDIVSAVPGQKQRLTSGLFYHLFSQYSGVSERLQTERFRVLSRRVINRIDSMNKSIPYRKAVYANCGLRATSLSYPVEAGTAKEKEDKKERAYRRNLAMDTLILFTDVVYRFAVGMTILMMALAIFMAAYCAFIYLSSHPIAGWTTTVLFLSAGFFGLFGILTIIIKYLQILVNLVFKRKQYSFESIEKLTQ
;
A
#
# COMPACT_ATOMS: atom_id res chain seq x y z
N ILE A 1 -11.98 -5.02 -18.55
CA ILE A 1 -12.80 -4.97 -17.32
C ILE A 1 -12.62 -3.58 -16.72
N CYS A 2 -13.70 -2.82 -16.58
CA CYS A 2 -13.74 -1.52 -15.93
C CYS A 2 -14.36 -1.68 -14.56
N VAL A 3 -13.64 -1.37 -13.50
CA VAL A 3 -14.16 -1.43 -12.14
C VAL A 3 -14.59 -0.05 -11.70
N ASN A 4 -15.88 0.11 -11.45
CA ASN A 4 -16.47 1.32 -10.93
C ASN A 4 -16.53 1.25 -9.40
N ASP A 5 -15.64 1.98 -8.74
CA ASP A 5 -15.57 2.04 -7.27
C ASP A 5 -16.55 3.09 -6.70
N HIS A 6 -17.83 2.87 -6.99
CA HIS A 6 -18.94 3.71 -6.51
C HIS A 6 -18.83 5.19 -6.96
N SER A 7 -18.53 5.42 -8.25
CA SER A 7 -18.48 6.76 -8.82
C SER A 7 -19.87 7.41 -8.83
N THR A 8 -19.91 8.68 -8.49
CA THR A 8 -21.18 9.49 -8.47
C THR A 8 -21.32 10.37 -9.70
N ASP A 9 -20.41 10.28 -10.65
CA ASP A 9 -20.37 11.05 -11.90
C ASP A 9 -20.87 10.24 -13.10
N THR A 10 -20.65 10.74 -14.29
CA THR A 10 -21.07 10.12 -15.56
C THR A 10 -20.11 9.04 -16.08
N SER A 11 -19.10 8.62 -15.31
CA SER A 11 -18.04 7.67 -15.75
C SER A 11 -18.62 6.38 -16.33
N VAL A 12 -19.60 5.77 -15.67
CA VAL A 12 -20.25 4.53 -16.14
C VAL A 12 -20.99 4.73 -17.46
N ALA A 13 -21.68 5.88 -17.63
CA ALA A 13 -22.37 6.21 -18.88
C ALA A 13 -21.38 6.37 -20.04
N VAL A 14 -20.25 7.02 -19.80
CA VAL A 14 -19.18 7.18 -20.80
C VAL A 14 -18.58 5.83 -21.20
N ILE A 15 -18.34 4.93 -20.26
CA ILE A 15 -17.85 3.57 -20.55
C ILE A 15 -18.86 2.81 -21.44
N LYS A 16 -20.15 2.89 -21.12
CA LYS A 16 -21.22 2.26 -21.91
C LYS A 16 -21.33 2.84 -23.32
N GLU A 17 -21.07 4.13 -23.48
CA GLU A 17 -21.05 4.76 -24.80
C GLU A 17 -19.84 4.32 -25.64
N ILE A 18 -18.65 4.35 -25.05
CA ILE A 18 -17.42 3.91 -25.72
C ILE A 18 -17.50 2.42 -26.09
N SER A 19 -18.12 1.59 -25.23
CA SER A 19 -18.25 0.15 -25.50
C SER A 19 -19.03 -0.16 -26.78
N LYS A 20 -19.96 0.70 -27.19
CA LYS A 20 -20.71 0.54 -28.45
C LYS A 20 -19.82 0.65 -29.69
N SER A 21 -18.69 1.35 -29.61
CA SER A 21 -17.72 1.49 -30.69
C SER A 21 -16.64 0.39 -30.67
N ALA A 22 -16.58 -0.44 -29.63
CA ALA A 22 -15.61 -1.49 -29.43
C ALA A 22 -16.01 -2.78 -30.17
N ALA A 23 -15.86 -2.80 -31.50
CA ALA A 23 -16.33 -3.90 -32.35
C ALA A 23 -15.66 -5.27 -32.09
N THR A 24 -14.46 -5.31 -31.52
CA THR A 24 -13.65 -6.55 -31.35
C THR A 24 -13.37 -6.90 -29.91
N THR A 25 -13.83 -6.11 -28.95
CA THR A 25 -13.45 -6.24 -27.54
C THR A 25 -14.68 -6.36 -26.66
N THR A 26 -14.71 -7.34 -25.78
CA THR A 26 -15.74 -7.44 -24.73
C THR A 26 -15.41 -6.48 -23.61
N VAL A 27 -16.32 -5.56 -23.31
CA VAL A 27 -16.21 -4.65 -22.18
C VAL A 27 -17.10 -5.17 -21.04
N THR A 28 -16.55 -5.32 -19.87
CA THR A 28 -17.28 -5.70 -18.67
C THR A 28 -17.15 -4.56 -17.65
N VAL A 29 -18.26 -4.13 -17.08
CA VAL A 29 -18.30 -3.15 -15.99
C VAL A 29 -18.64 -3.88 -14.70
N LEU A 30 -17.78 -3.75 -13.70
CA LEU A 30 -17.99 -4.24 -12.36
C LEU A 30 -18.31 -3.07 -11.44
N ASN A 31 -19.54 -2.99 -10.95
CA ASN A 31 -19.98 -1.93 -10.04
C ASN A 31 -19.80 -2.39 -8.59
N MET A 32 -18.97 -1.66 -7.83
CA MET A 32 -18.77 -1.90 -6.40
C MET A 32 -19.96 -1.36 -5.59
N SER A 33 -20.33 -2.03 -4.50
CA SER A 33 -21.48 -1.64 -3.66
C SER A 33 -21.29 -0.30 -2.95
N PHE A 34 -20.05 0.05 -2.63
CA PHE A 34 -19.64 1.31 -2.01
C PHE A 34 -18.15 1.55 -2.29
N PHE A 35 -17.62 2.71 -1.91
CA PHE A 35 -16.21 3.02 -2.11
C PHE A 35 -15.29 2.10 -1.27
N HIS A 36 -14.46 1.31 -1.95
CA HIS A 36 -13.52 0.37 -1.34
C HIS A 36 -12.06 0.81 -1.46
N GLY A 37 -11.78 1.71 -2.39
CA GLY A 37 -10.43 2.17 -2.74
C GLY A 37 -9.76 1.32 -3.82
N VAL A 38 -8.75 1.90 -4.46
CA VAL A 38 -8.10 1.36 -5.67
C VAL A 38 -7.57 -0.06 -5.51
N GLU A 39 -7.03 -0.42 -4.34
CA GLU A 39 -6.46 -1.75 -4.12
C GLU A 39 -7.53 -2.85 -4.16
N SER A 40 -8.68 -2.62 -3.51
CA SER A 40 -9.79 -3.58 -3.50
C SER A 40 -10.51 -3.64 -4.86
N ALA A 41 -10.72 -2.48 -5.50
CA ALA A 41 -11.33 -2.39 -6.81
C ALA A 41 -10.51 -3.13 -7.87
N MET A 42 -9.19 -2.94 -7.86
CA MET A 42 -8.31 -3.66 -8.78
C MET A 42 -8.27 -5.16 -8.48
N GLY A 43 -8.26 -5.56 -7.21
CA GLY A 43 -8.38 -6.97 -6.83
C GLY A 43 -9.64 -7.61 -7.43
N ALA A 44 -10.79 -6.95 -7.31
CA ALA A 44 -12.05 -7.42 -7.90
C ALA A 44 -11.97 -7.57 -9.42
N GLY A 45 -11.30 -6.62 -10.11
CA GLY A 45 -11.08 -6.71 -11.55
C GLY A 45 -10.16 -7.86 -11.97
N VAL A 46 -9.11 -8.12 -11.20
CA VAL A 46 -8.18 -9.24 -11.44
C VAL A 46 -8.85 -10.58 -11.21
N ASP A 47 -9.66 -10.73 -10.16
CA ASP A 47 -10.41 -11.96 -9.86
C ASP A 47 -11.40 -12.31 -10.98
N LEU A 48 -11.95 -11.29 -11.66
CA LEU A 48 -12.85 -11.49 -12.80
C LEU A 48 -12.09 -11.75 -14.12
N ALA A 49 -10.80 -11.48 -14.17
CA ALA A 49 -10.00 -11.61 -15.38
C ALA A 49 -9.66 -13.09 -15.66
N ILE A 50 -9.87 -13.55 -16.91
CA ILE A 50 -9.67 -14.94 -17.34
C ILE A 50 -8.50 -15.14 -18.32
N GLY A 51 -7.87 -14.06 -18.81
CA GLY A 51 -6.77 -14.10 -19.78
C GLY A 51 -5.48 -14.73 -19.22
N ASP A 52 -4.60 -15.20 -20.07
CA ASP A 52 -3.26 -15.72 -19.70
C ASP A 52 -2.36 -14.59 -19.17
N PHE A 53 -2.58 -13.38 -19.63
CA PHE A 53 -1.97 -12.16 -19.13
C PHE A 53 -3.04 -11.16 -18.74
N VAL A 54 -2.82 -10.46 -17.63
CA VAL A 54 -3.68 -9.39 -17.16
C VAL A 54 -2.88 -8.10 -17.12
N LEU A 55 -3.38 -7.07 -17.80
CA LEU A 55 -2.85 -5.73 -17.72
C LEU A 55 -3.63 -4.95 -16.66
N GLU A 56 -2.95 -4.50 -15.63
CA GLU A 56 -3.51 -3.63 -14.60
C GLU A 56 -3.13 -2.18 -14.87
N PHE A 57 -4.10 -1.27 -14.83
CA PHE A 57 -3.91 0.17 -14.92
C PHE A 57 -4.32 0.82 -13.62
N ASP A 58 -3.38 1.39 -12.88
CA ASP A 58 -3.62 1.99 -11.55
C ASP A 58 -4.43 3.32 -11.64
N SER A 59 -4.58 3.89 -12.83
CA SER A 59 -5.31 5.15 -13.07
C SER A 59 -5.92 5.15 -14.47
N ALA A 60 -7.02 5.87 -14.63
CA ALA A 60 -7.60 6.16 -15.95
C ALA A 60 -6.78 7.21 -16.74
N LEU A 61 -5.84 7.91 -16.10
CA LEU A 61 -4.95 8.85 -16.76
C LEU A 61 -3.88 8.11 -17.57
N GLN A 62 -3.88 8.36 -18.85
CA GLN A 62 -2.90 7.83 -19.78
C GLN A 62 -1.80 8.87 -19.99
N ASP A 63 -0.61 8.62 -19.42
CA ASP A 63 0.59 9.44 -19.57
C ASP A 63 1.68 8.73 -20.40
N PHE A 64 1.26 7.73 -21.18
CA PHE A 64 2.10 6.86 -22.02
C PHE A 64 1.42 6.55 -23.36
N GLY A 65 2.21 6.31 -24.39
CA GLY A 65 1.73 5.87 -25.69
C GLY A 65 1.34 4.39 -25.71
N GLY A 66 0.46 4.02 -26.65
CA GLY A 66 0.05 2.62 -26.83
C GLY A 66 1.21 1.65 -27.10
N GLU A 67 2.32 2.15 -27.68
CA GLU A 67 3.52 1.35 -27.91
C GLU A 67 4.18 0.86 -26.61
N GLU A 68 4.07 1.64 -25.53
CA GLU A 68 4.66 1.26 -24.26
C GLU A 68 3.94 0.05 -23.64
N ILE A 69 2.63 -0.06 -23.84
CA ILE A 69 1.85 -1.24 -23.45
C ILE A 69 2.40 -2.48 -24.15
N MET A 70 2.64 -2.37 -25.46
CA MET A 70 3.18 -3.49 -26.24
C MET A 70 4.61 -3.86 -25.88
N LYS A 71 5.45 -2.89 -25.49
CA LYS A 71 6.81 -3.16 -24.98
C LYS A 71 6.77 -3.96 -23.70
N VAL A 72 5.92 -3.56 -22.74
CA VAL A 72 5.73 -4.24 -21.47
C VAL A 72 5.18 -5.65 -21.68
N TYR A 73 4.21 -5.82 -22.57
CA TYR A 73 3.67 -7.14 -22.92
C TYR A 73 4.71 -8.05 -23.57
N ARG A 74 5.48 -7.56 -24.56
CA ARG A 74 6.57 -8.33 -25.20
C ARG A 74 7.62 -8.77 -24.16
N LYS A 75 7.93 -7.91 -23.20
CA LYS A 75 8.84 -8.24 -22.10
C LYS A 75 8.29 -9.38 -21.22
N ALA A 76 6.98 -9.42 -20.99
CA ALA A 76 6.36 -10.54 -20.28
C ALA A 76 6.49 -11.86 -21.05
N LEU A 77 6.39 -11.83 -22.39
CA LEU A 77 6.59 -13.00 -23.24
C LEU A 77 8.01 -13.57 -23.18
N GLU A 78 9.01 -12.80 -22.76
CA GLU A 78 10.37 -13.30 -22.50
C GLU A 78 10.49 -14.18 -21.25
N GLY A 79 9.38 -14.44 -20.57
CA GLY A 79 9.31 -15.32 -19.39
C GLY A 79 9.39 -14.57 -18.06
N PHE A 80 9.05 -13.29 -18.05
CA PHE A 80 8.81 -12.54 -16.82
C PHE A 80 7.35 -12.68 -16.40
N ASP A 81 7.12 -12.93 -15.14
CA ASP A 81 5.78 -13.11 -14.59
C ASP A 81 5.11 -11.78 -14.26
N ILE A 82 5.90 -10.78 -13.90
CA ILE A 82 5.46 -9.42 -13.58
C ILE A 82 6.34 -8.43 -14.33
N VAL A 83 5.73 -7.57 -15.13
CA VAL A 83 6.43 -6.49 -15.81
C VAL A 83 5.73 -5.18 -15.53
N SER A 84 6.41 -4.29 -14.80
CA SER A 84 5.88 -3.00 -14.36
C SER A 84 6.36 -1.86 -15.26
N ALA A 85 5.46 -0.95 -15.61
CA ALA A 85 5.78 0.28 -16.33
C ALA A 85 5.96 1.45 -15.35
N VAL A 86 7.15 2.05 -15.37
CA VAL A 86 7.57 3.11 -14.46
C VAL A 86 7.77 4.41 -15.22
N PRO A 87 7.11 5.53 -14.88
CA PRO A 87 7.34 6.80 -15.54
C PRO A 87 8.75 7.32 -15.24
N GLY A 88 9.47 7.79 -16.26
CA GLY A 88 10.84 8.29 -16.17
C GLY A 88 11.01 9.63 -15.41
N GLN A 89 9.97 10.14 -14.78
CA GLN A 89 10.00 11.37 -13.99
C GLN A 89 10.48 11.11 -12.56
N LYS A 90 11.11 12.16 -11.96
CA LYS A 90 11.49 12.12 -10.54
C LYS A 90 10.26 11.90 -9.65
N GLN A 91 10.35 10.89 -8.80
CA GLN A 91 9.32 10.60 -7.80
C GLN A 91 9.14 11.76 -6.82
N ARG A 92 7.93 11.92 -6.28
CA ARG A 92 7.67 12.87 -5.19
C ARG A 92 8.51 12.46 -3.97
N LEU A 93 9.08 13.43 -3.26
CA LEU A 93 9.94 13.19 -2.09
C LEU A 93 9.29 12.30 -1.03
N THR A 94 7.99 12.47 -0.80
CA THR A 94 7.22 11.65 0.16
C THR A 94 7.12 10.18 -0.26
N SER A 95 6.90 9.92 -1.55
CA SER A 95 6.87 8.55 -2.10
C SER A 95 8.27 7.94 -2.09
N GLY A 96 9.31 8.74 -2.40
CA GLY A 96 10.69 8.29 -2.34
C GLY A 96 11.11 7.85 -0.94
N LEU A 97 10.74 8.62 0.10
CA LEU A 97 11.00 8.27 1.50
C LEU A 97 10.28 6.97 1.91
N PHE A 98 9.01 6.84 1.53
CA PHE A 98 8.22 5.63 1.80
C PHE A 98 8.86 4.39 1.16
N TYR A 99 9.19 4.45 -0.13
CA TYR A 99 9.80 3.31 -0.83
C TYR A 99 11.22 3.01 -0.33
N HIS A 100 11.97 4.02 0.08
CA HIS A 100 13.28 3.82 0.68
C HIS A 100 13.18 3.07 2.02
N LEU A 101 12.31 3.52 2.91
CA LEU A 101 12.06 2.85 4.20
C LEU A 101 11.52 1.43 3.97
N PHE A 102 10.57 1.27 3.06
CA PHE A 102 10.01 -0.03 2.75
C PHE A 102 11.08 -0.99 2.22
N SER A 103 11.88 -0.58 1.23
CA SER A 103 12.95 -1.39 0.65
C SER A 103 14.02 -1.77 1.66
N GLN A 104 14.36 -0.86 2.59
CA GLN A 104 15.38 -1.11 3.60
C GLN A 104 14.95 -2.12 4.67
N TYR A 105 13.63 -2.16 5.00
CA TYR A 105 13.12 -2.90 6.16
C TYR A 105 12.16 -4.04 5.82
N SER A 106 11.75 -4.21 4.55
CA SER A 106 10.82 -5.27 4.16
C SER A 106 11.48 -6.58 3.74
N GLY A 107 12.81 -6.61 3.57
CA GLY A 107 13.53 -7.79 3.06
C GLY A 107 13.19 -8.15 1.60
N VAL A 108 12.46 -7.29 0.88
CA VAL A 108 12.06 -7.52 -0.51
C VAL A 108 13.23 -7.19 -1.44
N SER A 109 13.58 -8.12 -2.33
CA SER A 109 14.71 -7.98 -3.26
C SER A 109 14.49 -6.92 -4.33
N GLU A 110 13.24 -6.60 -4.67
CA GLU A 110 12.90 -5.59 -5.68
C GLU A 110 12.51 -4.26 -5.04
N ARG A 111 13.05 -3.17 -5.61
CA ARG A 111 12.69 -1.82 -5.22
C ARG A 111 11.28 -1.48 -5.70
N LEU A 112 10.36 -1.30 -4.76
CA LEU A 112 9.05 -0.73 -5.08
C LEU A 112 9.22 0.68 -5.67
N GLN A 113 8.52 0.93 -6.78
CA GLN A 113 8.54 2.20 -7.49
C GLN A 113 7.10 2.67 -7.76
N THR A 114 6.97 3.92 -8.19
CA THR A 114 5.70 4.42 -8.68
C THR A 114 5.47 3.85 -10.08
N GLU A 115 4.58 2.88 -10.18
CA GLU A 115 4.19 2.25 -11.45
C GLU A 115 2.85 2.82 -11.91
N ARG A 116 2.62 2.87 -13.23
CA ARG A 116 1.36 3.30 -13.82
C ARG A 116 0.49 2.14 -14.26
N PHE A 117 1.12 1.16 -14.87
CA PHE A 117 0.47 -0.07 -15.27
C PHE A 117 1.46 -1.23 -15.19
N ARG A 118 0.96 -2.44 -15.22
CA ARG A 118 1.76 -3.66 -15.25
C ARG A 118 1.08 -4.79 -15.98
N VAL A 119 1.87 -5.74 -16.41
CA VAL A 119 1.41 -7.03 -16.95
C VAL A 119 1.69 -8.09 -15.90
N LEU A 120 0.69 -8.90 -15.62
CA LEU A 120 0.76 -10.07 -14.74
C LEU A 120 0.50 -11.33 -15.56
N SER A 121 1.32 -12.36 -15.39
CA SER A 121 1.00 -13.69 -15.93
C SER A 121 -0.10 -14.36 -15.09
N ARG A 122 -0.86 -15.28 -15.69
CA ARG A 122 -1.83 -16.10 -14.95
C ARG A 122 -1.20 -16.83 -13.77
N ARG A 123 0.06 -17.19 -13.89
CA ARG A 123 0.82 -17.85 -12.82
C ARG A 123 0.95 -16.96 -11.56
N VAL A 124 1.11 -15.66 -11.71
CA VAL A 124 1.12 -14.70 -10.58
C VAL A 124 -0.21 -14.70 -9.88
N ILE A 125 -1.30 -14.58 -10.63
CA ILE A 125 -2.66 -14.51 -10.09
C ILE A 125 -2.97 -15.77 -9.30
N ASN A 126 -2.77 -16.94 -9.91
CA ASN A 126 -2.99 -18.23 -9.25
C ASN A 126 -2.09 -18.41 -8.00
N ARG A 127 -0.85 -17.88 -8.04
CA ARG A 127 0.06 -17.92 -6.89
C ARG A 127 -0.46 -17.08 -5.74
N ILE A 128 -0.95 -15.88 -6.02
CA ILE A 128 -1.51 -14.96 -5.02
C ILE A 128 -2.78 -15.54 -4.41
N ASP A 129 -3.68 -16.05 -5.24
CA ASP A 129 -4.89 -16.74 -4.78
C ASP A 129 -4.58 -17.92 -3.86
N SER A 130 -3.56 -18.71 -4.22
CA SER A 130 -3.11 -19.84 -3.40
C SER A 130 -2.51 -19.42 -2.06
N MET A 131 -1.93 -18.23 -1.97
CA MET A 131 -1.39 -17.69 -0.71
C MET A 131 -2.49 -17.34 0.30
N ASN A 132 -3.75 -17.26 -0.15
CA ASN A 132 -4.94 -16.98 0.67
C ASN A 132 -4.74 -15.83 1.68
N LYS A 133 -3.92 -14.85 1.32
CA LYS A 133 -3.58 -13.71 2.15
C LYS A 133 -4.32 -12.49 1.64
N SER A 134 -5.25 -12.04 2.45
CA SER A 134 -5.87 -10.73 2.29
C SER A 134 -4.83 -9.65 2.61
N ILE A 135 -4.12 -9.17 1.59
CA ILE A 135 -3.06 -8.19 1.78
C ILE A 135 -3.55 -6.82 1.27
N PRO A 136 -3.50 -5.77 2.10
CA PRO A 136 -4.08 -4.48 1.76
C PRO A 136 -3.34 -3.73 0.65
N TYR A 137 -2.16 -4.17 0.23
CA TYR A 137 -1.34 -3.50 -0.77
C TYR A 137 -0.75 -4.47 -1.80
N ARG A 138 -1.34 -4.51 -3.00
CA ARG A 138 -1.00 -5.46 -4.08
C ARG A 138 0.47 -5.44 -4.49
N LYS A 139 1.09 -4.25 -4.58
CA LYS A 139 2.51 -4.12 -4.96
C LYS A 139 3.43 -4.88 -4.02
N ALA A 140 3.15 -4.85 -2.72
CA ALA A 140 3.91 -5.62 -1.73
C ALA A 140 3.70 -7.12 -1.89
N VAL A 141 2.49 -7.55 -2.28
CA VAL A 141 2.20 -8.97 -2.57
C VAL A 141 2.99 -9.43 -3.77
N TYR A 142 2.96 -8.65 -4.86
CA TYR A 142 3.68 -8.96 -6.09
C TYR A 142 5.18 -9.06 -5.85
N ALA A 143 5.76 -8.13 -5.10
CA ALA A 143 7.17 -8.15 -4.75
C ALA A 143 7.57 -9.37 -3.88
N ASN A 144 6.63 -9.89 -3.08
CA ASN A 144 6.87 -11.04 -2.18
C ASN A 144 6.40 -12.39 -2.74
N CYS A 145 5.85 -12.47 -3.94
CA CYS A 145 5.34 -13.72 -4.50
C CYS A 145 6.44 -14.69 -4.97
N GLY A 146 7.69 -14.24 -5.02
CA GLY A 146 8.84 -15.06 -5.39
C GLY A 146 8.89 -15.46 -6.87
N LEU A 147 8.19 -14.72 -7.74
CA LEU A 147 8.19 -14.93 -9.19
C LEU A 147 9.08 -13.89 -9.89
N ARG A 148 9.43 -14.16 -11.17
CA ARG A 148 10.33 -13.28 -11.93
C ARG A 148 9.64 -11.96 -12.28
N ALA A 149 10.13 -10.88 -11.68
CA ALA A 149 9.62 -9.54 -11.92
C ALA A 149 10.70 -8.65 -12.58
N THR A 150 10.26 -7.65 -13.32
CA THR A 150 11.11 -6.61 -13.91
C THR A 150 10.32 -5.33 -14.12
N SER A 151 11.02 -4.22 -14.32
CA SER A 151 10.41 -2.92 -14.63
C SER A 151 10.99 -2.30 -15.87
N LEU A 152 10.15 -1.63 -16.66
CA LEU A 152 10.54 -0.83 -17.81
C LEU A 152 10.20 0.64 -17.55
N SER A 153 11.18 1.52 -17.75
CA SER A 153 10.93 2.95 -17.70
C SER A 153 10.51 3.48 -19.07
N TYR A 154 9.54 4.40 -19.09
CA TYR A 154 9.05 5.03 -20.29
C TYR A 154 9.07 6.57 -20.16
N PRO A 155 9.24 7.29 -21.27
CA PRO A 155 9.13 8.74 -21.29
C PRO A 155 7.66 9.15 -21.11
N VAL A 156 7.40 10.07 -20.19
CA VAL A 156 6.05 10.58 -19.95
C VAL A 156 5.68 11.59 -21.04
N GLU A 157 4.52 11.46 -21.64
CA GLU A 157 4.03 12.39 -22.65
C GLU A 157 3.73 13.77 -22.02
N ALA A 158 4.27 14.82 -22.64
CA ALA A 158 4.09 16.19 -22.17
C ALA A 158 2.63 16.63 -22.38
N GLY A 159 2.03 17.21 -21.33
CA GLY A 159 0.65 17.76 -21.43
C GLY A 159 -0.42 16.91 -20.75
N THR A 160 -0.08 15.78 -20.18
CA THR A 160 -1.04 14.96 -19.44
C THR A 160 -1.56 15.71 -18.21
N ALA A 161 -2.87 15.83 -18.08
CA ALA A 161 -3.53 16.49 -16.95
C ALA A 161 -3.13 15.81 -15.63
N LYS A 162 -2.75 16.61 -14.63
CA LYS A 162 -2.51 16.08 -13.29
C LYS A 162 -3.84 15.63 -12.69
N GLU A 163 -3.88 14.41 -12.21
CA GLU A 163 -5.01 13.87 -11.48
C GLU A 163 -5.34 14.77 -10.28
N LYS A 164 -6.56 15.27 -10.21
CA LYS A 164 -7.06 15.98 -9.03
C LYS A 164 -7.43 14.92 -8.00
N GLU A 165 -6.51 14.64 -7.09
CA GLU A 165 -6.78 13.74 -5.97
C GLU A 165 -7.89 14.32 -5.08
N ASP A 166 -8.97 13.58 -4.89
CA ASP A 166 -9.99 13.88 -3.90
C ASP A 166 -9.41 13.73 -2.47
N LYS A 167 -9.98 14.49 -1.51
CA LYS A 167 -9.60 14.42 -0.10
C LYS A 167 -9.75 13.00 0.48
N LYS A 168 -10.79 12.28 0.07
CA LYS A 168 -11.05 10.89 0.49
C LYS A 168 -9.96 9.95 -0.02
N GLU A 169 -9.58 10.07 -1.28
CA GLU A 169 -8.53 9.25 -1.89
C GLU A 169 -7.16 9.51 -1.26
N ARG A 170 -6.82 10.78 -0.98
CA ARG A 170 -5.59 11.13 -0.27
C ARG A 170 -5.54 10.55 1.14
N ALA A 171 -6.65 10.58 1.88
CA ALA A 171 -6.76 9.98 3.21
C ALA A 171 -6.60 8.45 3.12
N TYR A 172 -7.25 7.81 2.16
CA TYR A 172 -7.13 6.38 1.90
C TYR A 172 -5.69 5.98 1.58
N ARG A 173 -5.03 6.66 0.63
CA ARG A 173 -3.62 6.40 0.26
C ARG A 173 -2.65 6.56 1.43
N ARG A 174 -2.89 7.56 2.30
CA ARG A 174 -2.07 7.77 3.50
C ARG A 174 -2.23 6.62 4.49
N ASN A 175 -3.46 6.21 4.76
CA ASN A 175 -3.75 5.09 5.68
C ASN A 175 -3.19 3.78 5.11
N LEU A 176 -3.35 3.53 3.82
CA LEU A 176 -2.77 2.38 3.12
C LEU A 176 -1.25 2.35 3.25
N ALA A 177 -0.57 3.48 3.07
CA ALA A 177 0.88 3.57 3.23
C ALA A 177 1.32 3.25 4.66
N MET A 178 0.61 3.77 5.67
CA MET A 178 0.86 3.47 7.08
C MET A 178 0.65 1.99 7.39
N ASP A 179 -0.48 1.43 6.95
CA ASP A 179 -0.80 0.01 7.18
C ASP A 179 0.20 -0.91 6.49
N THR A 180 0.62 -0.56 5.27
CA THR A 180 1.65 -1.29 4.53
C THR A 180 2.99 -1.26 5.24
N LEU A 181 3.42 -0.10 5.75
CA LEU A 181 4.67 0.04 6.47
C LEU A 181 4.67 -0.77 7.77
N ILE A 182 3.55 -0.80 8.48
CA ILE A 182 3.40 -1.58 9.70
C ILE A 182 3.41 -3.10 9.42
N LEU A 183 2.74 -3.54 8.34
CA LEU A 183 2.57 -4.97 8.03
C LEU A 183 3.81 -5.62 7.41
N PHE A 184 4.52 -4.88 6.56
CA PHE A 184 5.61 -5.43 5.76
C PHE A 184 7.00 -5.02 6.24
N THR A 185 7.10 -4.20 7.29
CA THR A 185 8.40 -3.76 7.80
C THR A 185 8.52 -3.91 9.31
N ASP A 186 9.73 -4.18 9.77
CA ASP A 186 10.05 -4.24 11.20
C ASP A 186 10.29 -2.86 11.83
N VAL A 187 10.04 -1.77 11.09
CA VAL A 187 10.33 -0.40 11.55
C VAL A 187 9.60 -0.09 12.85
N VAL A 188 8.30 -0.39 12.91
CA VAL A 188 7.45 -0.11 14.08
C VAL A 188 7.88 -0.96 15.27
N TYR A 189 8.22 -2.24 15.05
CA TYR A 189 8.75 -3.12 16.09
C TYR A 189 10.08 -2.58 16.63
N ARG A 190 11.03 -2.24 15.77
CA ARG A 190 12.33 -1.68 16.16
C ARG A 190 12.20 -0.35 16.90
N PHE A 191 11.25 0.50 16.47
CA PHE A 191 10.92 1.74 17.16
C PHE A 191 10.37 1.47 18.56
N ALA A 192 9.44 0.53 18.71
CA ALA A 192 8.86 0.16 20.01
C ALA A 192 9.94 -0.38 20.94
N VAL A 193 10.80 -1.28 20.45
CA VAL A 193 11.95 -1.81 21.22
C VAL A 193 12.91 -0.68 21.61
N GLY A 194 13.24 0.22 20.69
CA GLY A 194 14.10 1.37 20.96
C GLY A 194 13.53 2.30 22.04
N MET A 195 12.22 2.59 21.98
CA MET A 195 11.52 3.34 23.04
C MET A 195 11.55 2.63 24.38
N THR A 196 11.36 1.31 24.39
CA THR A 196 11.44 0.52 25.62
C THR A 196 12.83 0.59 26.24
N ILE A 197 13.89 0.42 25.44
CA ILE A 197 15.27 0.54 25.90
C ILE A 197 15.57 1.95 26.44
N LEU A 198 15.11 2.99 25.73
CA LEU A 198 15.24 4.38 26.17
C LEU A 198 14.58 4.62 27.52
N MET A 199 13.35 4.10 27.71
CA MET A 199 12.64 4.23 28.99
C MET A 199 13.33 3.47 30.11
N MET A 200 13.86 2.28 29.84
CA MET A 200 14.67 1.51 30.81
C MET A 200 15.95 2.26 31.20
N ALA A 201 16.66 2.82 30.23
CA ALA A 201 17.88 3.60 30.49
C ALA A 201 17.55 4.86 31.34
N LEU A 202 16.46 5.55 31.03
CA LEU A 202 16.01 6.69 31.81
C LEU A 202 15.63 6.28 33.24
N ALA A 203 14.97 5.14 33.43
CA ALA A 203 14.61 4.60 34.73
C ALA A 203 15.87 4.31 35.57
N ILE A 204 16.86 3.65 34.99
CA ILE A 204 18.15 3.35 35.64
C ILE A 204 18.89 4.65 36.02
N PHE A 205 18.94 5.60 35.08
CA PHE A 205 19.55 6.90 35.34
C PHE A 205 18.88 7.65 36.49
N MET A 206 17.55 7.66 36.53
CA MET A 206 16.80 8.31 37.62
C MET A 206 16.97 7.60 38.96
N ALA A 207 17.04 6.26 38.98
CA ALA A 207 17.34 5.51 40.17
C ALA A 207 18.75 5.83 40.72
N ALA A 208 19.75 5.87 39.83
CA ALA A 208 21.12 6.24 40.19
C ALA A 208 21.19 7.69 40.70
N TYR A 209 20.49 8.62 40.05
CA TYR A 209 20.41 10.02 40.48
C TYR A 209 19.76 10.16 41.89
N CYS A 210 18.67 9.45 42.13
CA CYS A 210 18.03 9.44 43.45
C CYS A 210 18.96 8.88 44.53
N ALA A 211 19.69 7.78 44.23
CA ALA A 211 20.63 7.20 45.16
C ALA A 211 21.81 8.17 45.45
N PHE A 212 22.32 8.84 44.42
CA PHE A 212 23.39 9.85 44.56
C PHE A 212 22.96 11.02 45.46
N ILE A 213 21.76 11.57 45.26
CA ILE A 213 21.22 12.67 46.08
C ILE A 213 21.01 12.20 47.50
N TYR A 214 20.50 10.98 47.72
CA TYR A 214 20.28 10.44 49.06
C TYR A 214 21.58 10.30 49.86
N LEU A 215 22.67 9.93 49.20
CA LEU A 215 24.00 9.79 49.80
C LEU A 215 24.73 11.14 50.00
N SER A 216 24.43 12.15 49.17
CA SER A 216 25.18 13.42 49.15
C SER A 216 24.49 14.58 49.87
N SER A 217 23.18 14.55 50.08
CA SER A 217 22.41 15.66 50.63
C SER A 217 21.11 15.20 51.29
N HIS A 218 20.57 15.91 52.23
CA HIS A 218 19.25 15.67 52.80
C HIS A 218 18.17 16.26 51.88
N PRO A 219 17.50 15.51 51.06
CA PRO A 219 16.64 16.08 50.02
C PRO A 219 15.24 16.35 50.53
N ILE A 220 14.83 17.61 50.51
CA ILE A 220 13.40 17.96 50.57
C ILE A 220 12.82 18.10 49.16
N ALA A 221 13.65 18.03 48.12
CA ALA A 221 13.30 18.36 46.77
C ALA A 221 13.07 17.17 45.82
N GLY A 222 12.54 16.05 46.26
CA GLY A 222 12.28 14.87 45.40
C GLY A 222 11.00 14.94 44.56
N TRP A 223 10.10 15.86 44.85
CA TRP A 223 8.77 15.85 44.25
C TRP A 223 8.78 16.16 42.74
N THR A 224 9.50 17.18 42.31
CA THR A 224 9.55 17.62 40.91
C THR A 224 10.20 16.58 40.01
N THR A 225 11.31 15.98 40.45
CA THR A 225 12.00 14.91 39.71
C THR A 225 11.17 13.65 39.60
N THR A 226 10.47 13.27 40.68
CA THR A 226 9.60 12.08 40.64
C THR A 226 8.42 12.25 39.72
N VAL A 227 7.76 13.41 39.75
CA VAL A 227 6.63 13.72 38.86
C VAL A 227 7.08 13.77 37.41
N LEU A 228 8.21 14.41 37.10
CA LEU A 228 8.73 14.49 35.72
C LEU A 228 9.12 13.10 35.20
N PHE A 229 9.75 12.27 36.02
CA PHE A 229 10.09 10.90 35.68
C PHE A 229 8.85 10.04 35.42
N LEU A 230 7.88 10.08 36.33
CA LEU A 230 6.62 9.37 36.14
C LEU A 230 5.90 9.81 34.87
N SER A 231 5.84 11.11 34.63
CA SER A 231 5.22 11.65 33.42
C SER A 231 5.90 11.16 32.14
N ALA A 232 7.24 11.16 32.10
CA ALA A 232 8.00 10.66 30.96
C ALA A 232 7.82 9.15 30.78
N GLY A 233 7.83 8.39 31.87
CA GLY A 233 7.59 6.94 31.88
C GLY A 233 6.21 6.59 31.36
N PHE A 234 5.18 7.26 31.83
CA PHE A 234 3.81 7.04 31.37
C PHE A 234 3.65 7.43 29.88
N PHE A 235 4.23 8.54 29.46
CA PHE A 235 4.19 8.94 28.05
C PHE A 235 4.79 7.86 27.15
N GLY A 236 5.95 7.29 27.49
CA GLY A 236 6.56 6.21 26.74
C GLY A 236 5.70 4.93 26.75
N LEU A 237 5.13 4.59 27.89
CA LEU A 237 4.27 3.41 28.06
C LEU A 237 2.99 3.54 27.21
N PHE A 238 2.34 4.69 27.21
CA PHE A 238 1.18 4.97 26.36
C PHE A 238 1.54 4.99 24.88
N GLY A 239 2.75 5.46 24.50
CA GLY A 239 3.24 5.39 23.14
C GLY A 239 3.34 3.94 22.64
N ILE A 240 3.97 3.06 23.43
CA ILE A 240 4.07 1.63 23.12
C ILE A 240 2.69 0.98 23.04
N LEU A 241 1.81 1.28 24.00
CA LEU A 241 0.44 0.74 24.01
C LEU A 241 -0.34 1.14 22.75
N THR A 242 -0.21 2.37 22.30
CA THR A 242 -0.84 2.86 21.06
C THR A 242 -0.36 2.04 19.84
N ILE A 243 0.93 1.74 19.77
CA ILE A 243 1.49 0.90 18.70
C ILE A 243 0.92 -0.52 18.76
N ILE A 244 0.86 -1.13 19.94
CA ILE A 244 0.31 -2.48 20.15
C ILE A 244 -1.17 -2.53 19.73
N ILE A 245 -1.97 -1.55 20.10
CA ILE A 245 -3.38 -1.45 19.71
C ILE A 245 -3.51 -1.37 18.18
N LYS A 246 -2.65 -0.60 17.51
CA LYS A 246 -2.66 -0.52 16.04
C LYS A 246 -2.30 -1.85 15.38
N TYR A 247 -1.33 -2.60 15.91
CA TYR A 247 -1.03 -3.95 15.43
C TYR A 247 -2.21 -4.91 15.62
N LEU A 248 -2.84 -4.88 16.78
CA LEU A 248 -4.03 -5.71 17.05
C LEU A 248 -5.18 -5.37 16.11
N GLN A 249 -5.42 -4.09 15.84
CA GLN A 249 -6.44 -3.65 14.88
C GLN A 249 -6.19 -4.21 13.48
N ILE A 250 -4.93 -4.21 13.02
CA ILE A 250 -4.55 -4.76 11.73
C ILE A 250 -4.72 -6.27 11.70
N LEU A 251 -4.28 -6.98 12.74
CA LEU A 251 -4.46 -8.43 12.87
C LEU A 251 -5.95 -8.82 12.82
N VAL A 252 -6.81 -8.12 13.54
CA VAL A 252 -8.26 -8.32 13.50
C VAL A 252 -8.79 -8.13 12.08
N ASN A 253 -8.36 -7.06 11.39
CA ASN A 253 -8.76 -6.81 10.01
C ASN A 253 -8.31 -7.92 9.04
N LEU A 254 -7.12 -8.49 9.23
CA LEU A 254 -6.61 -9.60 8.40
C LEU A 254 -7.33 -10.92 8.67
N VAL A 255 -7.64 -11.21 9.91
CA VAL A 255 -8.31 -12.48 10.30
C VAL A 255 -9.78 -12.50 9.90
N PHE A 256 -10.49 -11.38 10.07
CA PHE A 256 -11.94 -11.33 9.87
C PHE A 256 -12.39 -10.87 8.48
N LYS A 257 -11.52 -10.27 7.65
CA LYS A 257 -11.83 -9.87 6.28
C LYS A 257 -11.40 -10.92 5.27
N ARG A 258 -12.21 -11.97 5.08
CA ARG A 258 -11.99 -12.98 4.03
C ARG A 258 -12.24 -12.47 2.60
N LYS A 259 -13.14 -11.49 2.41
CA LYS A 259 -13.34 -10.77 1.13
C LYS A 259 -13.18 -9.30 1.38
N GLN A 260 -12.29 -8.67 0.62
CA GLN A 260 -11.98 -7.24 0.77
C GLN A 260 -12.93 -6.34 0.00
N TYR A 261 -13.85 -6.91 -0.78
CA TYR A 261 -14.75 -6.13 -1.61
C TYR A 261 -16.12 -6.80 -1.73
N SER A 262 -17.13 -5.99 -1.97
CA SER A 262 -18.47 -6.40 -2.37
C SER A 262 -18.84 -5.64 -3.64
N PHE A 263 -19.52 -6.30 -4.55
CA PHE A 263 -20.00 -5.69 -5.79
C PHE A 263 -21.53 -5.75 -5.85
N GLU A 264 -22.11 -4.73 -6.46
CA GLU A 264 -23.55 -4.63 -6.67
C GLU A 264 -23.96 -5.39 -7.92
N SER A 265 -23.21 -5.20 -9.01
CA SER A 265 -23.56 -5.80 -10.29
C SER A 265 -22.32 -5.99 -11.19
N ILE A 266 -22.42 -6.96 -12.09
CA ILE A 266 -21.47 -7.19 -13.19
C ILE A 266 -22.26 -7.05 -14.49
N GLU A 267 -21.93 -6.06 -15.28
CA GLU A 267 -22.57 -5.80 -16.57
C GLU A 267 -21.59 -6.14 -17.71
N LYS A 268 -21.94 -7.14 -18.49
CA LYS A 268 -21.20 -7.49 -19.71
C LYS A 268 -21.81 -6.72 -20.88
N LEU A 269 -21.07 -5.74 -21.40
CA LEU A 269 -21.47 -4.93 -22.53
C LEU A 269 -20.98 -5.63 -23.81
N THR A 270 -21.80 -6.55 -24.35
CA THR A 270 -21.59 -7.16 -25.66
C THR A 270 -22.55 -6.55 -26.65
N GLN A 271 -22.09 -6.31 -27.90
CA GLN A 271 -23.01 -6.16 -29.03
C GLN A 271 -23.61 -7.52 -29.41
#